data_a204e8455ce9bd945827bf0539065289
#
_entry.id   a204e8455ce9bd945827bf0539065289
#
_cell.length_a   1.000
_cell.length_b   1.000
_cell.length_c   1.000
_cell.angle_alpha   90.00
_cell.angle_beta   90.00
_cell.angle_gamma   90.00
#
_symmetry.space_group_name_H-M   'P 1'
#
loop_
_entity.id
_entity.type
_entity.pdbx_description
1 polymer ?
#
loop_
_entity_poly.entity_id
_entity_poly.type
_entity_poly.pdbx_seq_one_letter_code
_entity_poly.pdbx_strand_id
1 'polypeptide(L)'
;VYICIGYGDEENNIKKLVEELDLKEQVMFFKNISNDLKNSLLSKSNIFVMPSIIYKKSVEGFGIAYVEAAQYNIPSIGGIDGGASDAIEHQKTGLICDGTKLDEIYSSINLMLENNKYLEYGKAAKENSFKFEWNKIIEEYKKILN
;
A
#
# COMPACT_ATOMS: atom_id res chain seq x y z
N VAL A 1 11.40 -8.81 -6.30
CA VAL A 1 10.28 -9.00 -7.23
C VAL A 1 9.21 -7.97 -6.93
N TYR A 2 8.65 -7.36 -7.97
CA TYR A 2 7.52 -6.44 -7.87
C TYR A 2 6.25 -7.11 -8.38
N ILE A 3 5.17 -7.05 -7.61
CA ILE A 3 3.90 -7.69 -7.94
C ILE A 3 2.84 -6.59 -8.13
N CYS A 4 2.34 -6.48 -9.37
CA CYS A 4 1.22 -5.60 -9.72
C CYS A 4 -0.08 -6.40 -9.70
N ILE A 5 -1.06 -5.96 -8.90
CA ILE A 5 -2.38 -6.58 -8.84
C ILE A 5 -3.42 -5.55 -9.23
N GLY A 6 -4.10 -5.77 -10.34
CA GLY A 6 -5.11 -4.86 -10.84
C GLY A 6 -5.13 -4.78 -12.36
N TYR A 7 -5.89 -3.82 -12.86
CA TYR A 7 -6.00 -3.51 -14.29
C TYR A 7 -6.30 -2.00 -14.45
N GLY A 8 -5.96 -1.45 -15.60
CA GLY A 8 -6.19 -0.04 -15.92
C GLY A 8 -5.71 0.32 -17.32
N ASP A 9 -5.97 1.55 -17.72
CA ASP A 9 -5.66 2.05 -19.07
C ASP A 9 -4.15 2.03 -19.36
N GLU A 10 -3.33 2.19 -18.32
CA GLU A 10 -1.86 2.23 -18.44
C GLU A 10 -1.19 0.84 -18.48
N GLU A 11 -1.94 -0.24 -18.41
CA GLU A 11 -1.36 -1.59 -18.32
C GLU A 11 -0.40 -1.90 -19.46
N ASN A 12 -0.78 -1.57 -20.70
CA ASN A 12 0.05 -1.85 -21.87
C ASN A 12 1.33 -1.00 -21.86
N ASN A 13 1.25 0.26 -21.40
CA ASN A 13 2.40 1.14 -21.29
C ASN A 13 3.38 0.63 -20.21
N ILE A 14 2.85 0.16 -19.07
CA ILE A 14 3.68 -0.41 -17.99
C ILE A 14 4.36 -1.69 -18.47
N LYS A 15 3.65 -2.59 -19.15
CA LYS A 15 4.24 -3.82 -19.70
C LYS A 15 5.35 -3.53 -20.70
N LYS A 16 5.14 -2.57 -21.60
CA LYS A 16 6.16 -2.13 -22.54
C LYS A 16 7.40 -1.58 -21.83
N LEU A 17 7.21 -0.76 -20.79
CA LEU A 17 8.31 -0.24 -19.99
C LEU A 17 9.10 -1.37 -19.29
N VAL A 18 8.41 -2.39 -18.76
CA VAL A 18 9.06 -3.58 -18.18
C VAL A 18 9.92 -4.31 -19.20
N GLU A 19 9.47 -4.39 -20.46
CA GLU A 19 10.25 -4.98 -21.56
C GLU A 19 11.45 -4.12 -21.91
N GLU A 20 11.27 -2.81 -22.08
CA GLU A 20 12.33 -1.85 -22.41
C GLU A 20 13.44 -1.82 -21.36
N LEU A 21 13.09 -2.05 -20.08
CA LEU A 21 14.04 -2.09 -18.97
C LEU A 21 14.58 -3.50 -18.67
N ASP A 22 14.22 -4.51 -19.46
CA ASP A 22 14.62 -5.92 -19.24
C ASP A 22 14.26 -6.46 -17.85
N LEU A 23 13.05 -6.12 -17.35
CA LEU A 23 12.59 -6.47 -16.02
C LEU A 23 11.51 -7.57 -15.99
N LYS A 24 11.37 -8.37 -17.05
CA LYS A 24 10.31 -9.39 -17.19
C LYS A 24 10.34 -10.44 -16.08
N GLU A 25 11.52 -10.80 -15.61
CA GLU A 25 11.70 -11.78 -14.53
C GLU A 25 11.47 -11.18 -13.13
N GLN A 26 11.47 -9.85 -13.01
CA GLN A 26 11.33 -9.14 -11.74
C GLN A 26 9.94 -8.57 -11.51
N VAL A 27 9.10 -8.44 -12.55
CA VAL A 27 7.77 -7.83 -12.46
C VAL A 27 6.69 -8.81 -12.86
N MET A 28 5.76 -9.06 -11.96
CA MET A 28 4.61 -9.96 -12.20
C MET A 28 3.31 -9.17 -12.22
N PHE A 29 2.42 -9.51 -13.15
CA PHE A 29 1.10 -8.89 -13.28
C PHE A 29 0.00 -9.91 -13.00
N PHE A 30 -0.90 -9.56 -12.10
CA PHE A 30 -2.06 -10.37 -11.76
C PHE A 30 -3.36 -9.59 -11.93
N LYS A 31 -4.43 -10.29 -12.34
CA LYS A 31 -5.78 -9.74 -12.49
C LYS A 31 -6.80 -10.70 -11.89
N ASN A 32 -7.87 -10.15 -11.33
CA ASN A 32 -9.03 -10.94 -10.87
C ASN A 32 -8.62 -12.12 -9.98
N ILE A 33 -7.63 -11.91 -9.10
CA ILE A 33 -7.18 -12.94 -8.17
C ILE A 33 -8.20 -13.17 -7.05
N SER A 34 -8.23 -14.38 -6.50
CA SER A 34 -9.03 -14.69 -5.31
C SER A 34 -8.48 -13.96 -4.07
N ASN A 35 -9.34 -13.77 -3.07
CA ASN A 35 -8.90 -13.23 -1.78
C ASN A 35 -7.80 -14.09 -1.12
N ASP A 36 -7.87 -15.42 -1.27
CA ASP A 36 -6.87 -16.31 -0.72
C ASP A 36 -5.49 -16.09 -1.36
N LEU A 37 -5.44 -15.91 -2.69
CA LEU A 37 -4.20 -15.60 -3.37
C LEU A 37 -3.70 -14.20 -2.99
N LYS A 38 -4.57 -13.18 -2.93
CA LYS A 38 -4.21 -11.84 -2.46
C LYS A 38 -3.58 -11.90 -1.07
N ASN A 39 -4.23 -12.57 -0.14
CA ASN A 39 -3.76 -12.72 1.24
C ASN A 39 -2.42 -13.48 1.31
N SER A 40 -2.25 -14.51 0.50
CA SER A 40 -1.00 -15.26 0.38
C SER A 40 0.13 -14.38 -0.15
N LEU A 41 -0.12 -13.56 -1.17
CA LEU A 41 0.86 -12.62 -1.72
C LEU A 41 1.22 -11.55 -0.70
N LEU A 42 0.24 -10.94 -0.04
CA LEU A 42 0.48 -9.97 1.04
C LEU A 42 1.36 -10.59 2.14
N SER A 43 1.02 -11.78 2.64
CA SER A 43 1.77 -12.44 3.72
C SER A 43 3.24 -12.76 3.39
N LYS A 44 3.63 -12.68 2.13
CA LYS A 44 4.99 -12.92 1.63
C LYS A 44 5.70 -11.65 1.15
N SER A 45 5.00 -10.53 1.13
CA SER A 45 5.56 -9.24 0.72
C SER A 45 6.34 -8.58 1.84
N ASN A 46 7.24 -7.67 1.48
CA ASN A 46 8.01 -6.87 2.43
C ASN A 46 7.41 -5.47 2.60
N ILE A 47 6.89 -4.90 1.52
CA ILE A 47 6.36 -3.53 1.46
C ILE A 47 5.13 -3.54 0.55
N PHE A 48 4.09 -2.81 0.93
CA PHE A 48 2.95 -2.50 0.08
C PHE A 48 3.12 -1.07 -0.47
N VAL A 49 3.12 -0.92 -1.80
CA VAL A 49 3.41 0.37 -2.46
C VAL A 49 2.19 0.79 -3.28
N MET A 50 1.51 1.84 -2.85
CA MET A 50 0.37 2.43 -3.55
C MET A 50 0.35 3.96 -3.34
N PRO A 51 1.31 4.71 -3.92
CA PRO A 51 1.41 6.16 -3.77
C PRO A 51 0.37 6.85 -4.65
N SER A 52 -0.90 6.73 -4.26
CA SER A 52 -2.05 7.26 -4.99
C SER A 52 -1.95 8.77 -5.17
N ILE A 53 -2.40 9.23 -6.32
CA ILE A 53 -2.49 10.64 -6.68
C ILE A 53 -3.93 11.00 -7.00
N ILE A 54 -4.27 12.28 -6.91
CA ILE A 54 -5.55 12.76 -7.46
C ILE A 54 -5.45 12.76 -8.99
N TYR A 55 -6.28 11.96 -9.64
CA TYR A 55 -6.37 11.93 -11.10
C TYR A 55 -7.78 12.23 -11.55
N LYS A 56 -7.97 13.36 -12.25
CA LYS A 56 -9.29 13.88 -12.63
C LYS A 56 -10.19 14.05 -11.39
N LYS A 57 -11.23 13.21 -11.25
CA LYS A 57 -12.15 13.20 -10.10
C LYS A 57 -11.95 11.99 -9.20
N SER A 58 -10.93 11.18 -9.47
CA SER A 58 -10.60 10.00 -8.65
C SER A 58 -9.62 10.39 -7.57
N VAL A 59 -9.93 10.01 -6.34
CA VAL A 59 -9.09 10.19 -5.16
C VAL A 59 -9.18 8.95 -4.30
N GLU A 60 -8.08 8.56 -3.66
CA GLU A 60 -8.11 7.51 -2.64
C GLU A 60 -8.90 7.99 -1.43
N GLY A 61 -10.00 7.30 -1.10
CA GLY A 61 -10.87 7.71 -0.01
C GLY A 61 -10.26 7.51 1.37
N PHE A 62 -9.83 6.29 1.66
CA PHE A 62 -9.23 5.90 2.94
C PHE A 62 -8.03 4.96 2.73
N GLY A 63 -8.13 4.09 1.72
CA GLY A 63 -7.10 3.11 1.43
C GLY A 63 -7.19 1.85 2.30
N ILE A 64 -8.33 1.15 2.23
CA ILE A 64 -8.53 -0.14 2.94
C ILE A 64 -7.38 -1.11 2.67
N ALA A 65 -6.78 -1.07 1.47
CA ALA A 65 -5.65 -1.91 1.10
C ALA A 65 -4.41 -1.72 1.99
N TYR A 66 -4.18 -0.51 2.52
CA TYR A 66 -3.10 -0.26 3.49
C TYR A 66 -3.37 -1.00 4.81
N VAL A 67 -4.63 -0.99 5.27
CA VAL A 67 -5.02 -1.71 6.49
C VAL A 67 -4.95 -3.21 6.27
N GLU A 68 -5.36 -3.70 5.10
CA GLU A 68 -5.22 -5.13 4.74
C GLU A 68 -3.74 -5.56 4.77
N ALA A 69 -2.83 -4.78 4.17
CA ALA A 69 -1.39 -5.05 4.22
C ALA A 69 -0.86 -5.05 5.67
N ALA A 70 -1.27 -4.07 6.47
CA ALA A 70 -0.89 -3.94 7.87
C ALA A 70 -1.26 -5.18 8.70
N GLN A 71 -2.38 -5.84 8.41
CA GLN A 71 -2.78 -7.08 9.08
C GLN A 71 -1.77 -8.24 8.91
N TYR A 72 -0.91 -8.16 7.89
CA TYR A 72 0.18 -9.13 7.63
C TYR A 72 1.56 -8.63 8.06
N ASN A 73 1.66 -7.59 8.89
CA ASN A 73 2.90 -6.89 9.26
C ASN A 73 3.62 -6.28 8.06
N ILE A 74 2.88 -5.83 7.06
CA ILE A 74 3.44 -5.21 5.87
C ILE A 74 3.22 -3.70 5.98
N PRO A 75 4.30 -2.89 6.06
CA PRO A 75 4.20 -1.45 6.05
C PRO A 75 3.85 -0.95 4.65
N SER A 76 3.22 0.20 4.58
CA SER A 76 2.78 0.78 3.32
C SER A 76 3.52 2.06 2.97
N ILE A 77 3.70 2.29 1.66
CA ILE A 77 4.05 3.59 1.09
C ILE A 77 2.80 4.11 0.39
N GLY A 78 2.21 5.16 0.93
CA GLY A 78 0.99 5.81 0.43
C GLY A 78 1.27 7.17 -0.20
N GLY A 79 0.30 7.71 -0.95
CA GLY A 79 0.37 9.05 -1.51
C GLY A 79 -0.07 10.13 -0.52
N ILE A 80 0.43 11.36 -0.70
CA ILE A 80 0.00 12.51 0.11
C ILE A 80 -1.43 12.95 -0.21
N ASP A 81 -1.92 12.56 -1.38
CA ASP A 81 -3.27 12.89 -1.83
C ASP A 81 -4.30 11.90 -1.28
N GLY A 82 -5.42 12.42 -0.78
CA GLY A 82 -6.52 11.60 -0.28
C GLY A 82 -6.31 11.05 1.13
N GLY A 83 -6.96 9.92 1.44
CA GLY A 83 -7.10 9.37 2.79
C GLY A 83 -5.98 8.44 3.25
N ALA A 84 -4.85 8.32 2.55
CA ALA A 84 -3.76 7.43 2.96
C ALA A 84 -3.22 7.77 4.36
N SER A 85 -3.20 9.05 4.75
CA SER A 85 -2.77 9.52 6.07
C SER A 85 -3.69 9.08 7.23
N ASP A 86 -4.92 8.66 6.94
CA ASP A 86 -5.83 8.12 7.94
C ASP A 86 -5.48 6.66 8.29
N ALA A 87 -4.93 5.93 7.32
CA ALA A 87 -4.53 4.53 7.47
C ALA A 87 -3.06 4.38 7.86
N ILE A 88 -2.18 5.31 7.44
CA ILE A 88 -0.73 5.25 7.61
C ILE A 88 -0.26 6.39 8.52
N GLU A 89 0.32 6.07 9.67
CA GLU A 89 1.06 7.02 10.48
C GLU A 89 2.48 7.17 9.90
N HIS A 90 2.73 8.32 9.22
CA HIS A 90 4.01 8.58 8.55
C HIS A 90 5.21 8.41 9.47
N GLN A 91 6.27 7.73 9.00
CA GLN A 91 7.49 7.38 9.74
C GLN A 91 7.28 6.49 10.97
N LYS A 92 6.10 5.87 11.11
CA LYS A 92 5.81 4.95 12.22
C LYS A 92 5.23 3.63 11.72
N THR A 93 4.15 3.67 10.93
CA THR A 93 3.51 2.47 10.37
C THR A 93 3.72 2.34 8.87
N GLY A 94 4.36 3.32 8.26
CA GLY A 94 4.61 3.40 6.84
C GLY A 94 5.16 4.77 6.46
N LEU A 95 5.21 5.03 5.17
CA LEU A 95 5.65 6.31 4.62
C LEU A 95 4.56 6.92 3.74
N ILE A 96 4.49 8.24 3.75
CA ILE A 96 3.65 9.03 2.85
C ILE A 96 4.59 9.85 1.97
N CYS A 97 4.39 9.83 0.67
CA CYS A 97 5.19 10.57 -0.31
C CYS A 97 4.31 11.17 -1.41
N ASP A 98 4.84 12.13 -2.14
CA ASP A 98 4.20 12.65 -3.33
C ASP A 98 4.28 11.62 -4.46
N GLY A 99 3.13 10.99 -4.79
CA GLY A 99 3.02 9.97 -5.82
C GLY A 99 3.32 10.46 -7.25
N THR A 100 3.43 11.78 -7.45
CA THR A 100 3.84 12.37 -8.73
C THR A 100 5.36 12.48 -8.87
N LYS A 101 6.12 12.25 -7.78
CA LYS A 101 7.57 12.41 -7.73
C LYS A 101 8.27 11.05 -7.59
N LEU A 102 8.86 10.61 -8.68
CA LEU A 102 9.57 9.33 -8.73
C LEU A 102 10.68 9.24 -7.67
N ASP A 103 11.42 10.33 -7.44
CA ASP A 103 12.51 10.36 -6.45
C ASP A 103 12.02 10.17 -5.01
N GLU A 104 10.82 10.69 -4.67
CA GLU A 104 10.24 10.48 -3.35
C GLU A 104 9.77 9.03 -3.15
N ILE A 105 9.16 8.43 -4.18
CA ILE A 105 8.77 7.01 -4.17
C ILE A 105 10.00 6.13 -4.02
N TYR A 106 11.04 6.37 -4.84
CA TYR A 106 12.29 5.63 -4.80
C TYR A 106 12.99 5.73 -3.44
N SER A 107 13.10 6.95 -2.90
CA SER A 107 13.70 7.19 -1.59
C SER A 107 12.92 6.49 -0.46
N SER A 108 11.58 6.48 -0.54
CA SER A 108 10.71 5.80 0.42
C SER A 108 10.93 4.27 0.39
N ILE A 109 11.02 3.68 -0.80
CA ILE A 109 11.32 2.24 -0.95
C ILE A 109 12.68 1.91 -0.37
N ASN A 110 13.72 2.68 -0.72
CA ASN A 110 15.08 2.46 -0.22
C ASN A 110 15.15 2.58 1.30
N LEU A 111 14.51 3.59 1.89
CA LEU A 111 14.47 3.76 3.34
C LEU A 111 13.83 2.55 4.04
N MET A 112 12.77 2.00 3.47
CA MET A 112 12.12 0.79 4.01
C MET A 112 13.00 -0.44 3.93
N LEU A 113 13.76 -0.59 2.83
CA LEU A 113 14.64 -1.74 2.61
C LEU A 113 15.96 -1.63 3.41
N GLU A 114 16.42 -0.41 3.69
CA GLU A 114 17.64 -0.16 4.43
C GLU A 114 17.55 -0.77 5.84
N ASN A 115 18.53 -1.62 6.18
CA ASN A 115 18.60 -2.31 7.46
C ASN A 115 17.30 -3.06 7.84
N ASN A 116 16.52 -3.47 6.83
CA ASN A 116 15.23 -4.14 7.00
C ASN A 116 14.21 -3.32 7.85
N LYS A 117 14.22 -2.00 7.75
CA LYS A 117 13.29 -1.12 8.49
C LYS A 117 11.83 -1.49 8.26
N TYR A 118 11.48 -2.10 7.12
CA TYR A 118 10.13 -2.60 6.87
C TYR A 118 9.63 -3.57 7.96
N LEU A 119 10.50 -4.28 8.67
CA LEU A 119 10.11 -5.17 9.78
C LEU A 119 9.59 -4.38 10.98
N GLU A 120 10.27 -3.29 11.35
CA GLU A 120 9.87 -2.40 12.44
C GLU A 120 8.55 -1.69 12.10
N TYR A 121 8.50 -1.05 10.93
CA TYR A 121 7.28 -0.37 10.46
C TYR A 121 6.11 -1.35 10.30
N GLY A 122 6.36 -2.56 9.81
CA GLY A 122 5.33 -3.57 9.64
C GLY A 122 4.73 -4.03 10.96
N LYS A 123 5.55 -4.21 12.00
CA LYS A 123 5.07 -4.51 13.35
C LYS A 123 4.17 -3.38 13.88
N ALA A 124 4.62 -2.14 13.77
CA ALA A 124 3.83 -0.99 14.19
C ALA A 124 2.54 -0.84 13.36
N ALA A 125 2.59 -1.13 12.05
CA ALA A 125 1.42 -1.13 11.18
C ALA A 125 0.38 -2.17 11.63
N LYS A 126 0.83 -3.38 11.98
CA LYS A 126 -0.05 -4.42 12.52
C LYS A 126 -0.75 -3.97 13.80
N GLU A 127 0.00 -3.43 14.75
CA GLU A 127 -0.56 -2.92 16.00
C GLU A 127 -1.58 -1.80 15.73
N ASN A 128 -1.26 -0.89 14.79
CA ASN A 128 -2.16 0.18 14.39
C ASN A 128 -3.44 -0.33 13.70
N SER A 129 -3.35 -1.42 12.93
CA SER A 129 -4.49 -1.96 12.18
C SER A 129 -5.66 -2.41 13.06
N PHE A 130 -5.40 -2.77 14.31
CA PHE A 130 -6.43 -3.19 15.26
C PHE A 130 -7.46 -2.09 15.58
N LYS A 131 -7.11 -0.81 15.42
CA LYS A 131 -8.08 0.28 15.63
C LYS A 131 -9.16 0.32 14.54
N PHE A 132 -8.92 -0.30 13.38
CA PHE A 132 -9.85 -0.38 12.24
C PHE A 132 -10.69 -1.67 12.24
N GLU A 133 -10.62 -2.48 13.30
CA GLU A 133 -11.52 -3.64 13.45
C GLU A 133 -12.97 -3.18 13.58
N TRP A 134 -13.87 -3.87 12.92
CA TRP A 134 -15.29 -3.54 12.90
C TRP A 134 -15.89 -3.32 14.29
N ASN A 135 -15.52 -4.14 15.27
CA ASN A 135 -16.03 -3.98 16.62
C ASN A 135 -15.69 -2.61 17.21
N LYS A 136 -14.47 -2.12 16.98
CA LYS A 136 -14.04 -0.80 17.46
C LYS A 136 -14.70 0.33 16.69
N ILE A 137 -14.78 0.20 15.38
CA ILE A 137 -15.49 1.18 14.54
C ILE A 137 -16.96 1.31 14.97
N ILE A 138 -17.65 0.18 15.21
CA ILE A 138 -19.04 0.20 15.69
C ILE A 138 -19.16 0.88 17.05
N GLU A 139 -18.24 0.64 17.97
CA GLU A 139 -18.25 1.31 19.30
C GLU A 139 -18.06 2.84 19.16
N GLU A 140 -17.19 3.31 18.26
CA GLU A 140 -17.04 4.75 18.00
C GLU A 140 -18.33 5.35 17.39
N TYR A 141 -18.97 4.68 16.45
CA TYR A 141 -20.26 5.12 15.92
C TYR A 141 -21.35 5.20 16.99
N LYS A 142 -21.45 4.24 17.88
CA LYS A 142 -22.42 4.27 19.00
C LYS A 142 -22.25 5.50 19.90
N LYS A 143 -21.00 5.95 20.12
CA LYS A 143 -20.72 7.15 20.94
C LYS A 143 -21.24 8.44 20.29
N ILE A 144 -21.30 8.49 18.95
CA ILE A 144 -21.76 9.65 18.19
C ILE A 144 -23.30 9.69 18.16
N LEU A 145 -23.95 8.54 18.23
CA LEU A 145 -25.42 8.41 18.14
C LEU A 145 -26.15 8.54 19.48
N ASN A 146 -25.42 8.53 20.60
CA ASN A 146 -25.94 8.77 21.96
C ASN A 146 -25.61 10.19 22.41
#